data_9cb310669c03789b6ca8485c2d4a6688
#
_entry.id   9cb310669c03789b6ca8485c2d4a6688
#
_cell.length_a   1.000
_cell.length_b   1.000
_cell.length_c   1.000
_cell.angle_alpha   90.00
_cell.angle_beta   90.00
_cell.angle_gamma   90.00
#
_symmetry.space_group_name_H-M   'P 1'
#
loop_
_entity.id
_entity.type
_entity.pdbx_description
1 polymer ?
#
loop_
_entity_poly.entity_id
_entity_poly.type
_entity_poly.pdbx_seq_one_letter_code
_entity_poly.pdbx_strand_id
1 'polypeptide(L)'
;LKIAVLTSGGIAPGVNAALRAAAQEAFSRGWEVLAVEEGYYGLLEGEIRPVDRAELWGYVQLGGTVLGTGRSSEFEEKEEGKEWAIELLRDAGAEGLVVIGGGGSLSGGLALDELGLPTVGVPATIDNDILGTELSIGVDTALNTVAEVIDRIKDTATSHRRAMVVEVL
;
A
#
# COMPACT_ATOMS: atom_id res chain seq x y z
N LEU A 1 19.44 8.15 9.02
CA LEU A 1 18.03 8.41 8.73
C LEU A 1 17.21 7.15 9.01
N LYS A 2 16.04 7.31 9.58
CA LYS A 2 15.09 6.23 9.82
C LYS A 2 13.77 6.58 9.11
N ILE A 3 13.29 5.70 8.26
CA ILE A 3 12.02 5.89 7.54
C ILE A 3 11.00 4.84 7.95
N ALA A 4 9.74 5.23 8.00
CA ALA A 4 8.63 4.29 8.14
C ALA A 4 8.05 3.95 6.76
N VAL A 5 7.53 2.73 6.61
CA VAL A 5 6.78 2.31 5.42
C VAL A 5 5.43 1.77 5.87
N LEU A 6 4.38 2.24 5.23
CA LEU A 6 3.00 1.89 5.51
C LEU A 6 2.32 1.45 4.22
N THR A 7 1.54 0.37 4.29
CA THR A 7 0.63 -0.06 3.23
C THR A 7 -0.80 0.11 3.68
N SER A 8 -1.64 0.75 2.89
CA SER A 8 -3.04 0.99 3.26
C SER A 8 -3.98 0.95 2.06
N GLY A 9 -5.26 0.75 2.31
CA GLY A 9 -6.31 0.74 1.30
C GLY A 9 -6.55 -0.62 0.67
N GLY A 10 -7.05 -0.62 -0.57
CA GLY A 10 -7.24 -1.84 -1.36
C GLY A 10 -5.92 -2.51 -1.69
N ILE A 11 -5.93 -3.84 -1.71
CA ILE A 11 -4.73 -4.61 -2.03
C ILE A 11 -4.57 -4.70 -3.55
N ALA A 12 -3.47 -4.17 -4.07
CA ALA A 12 -3.10 -4.29 -5.47
C ALA A 12 -1.93 -5.28 -5.66
N PRO A 13 -1.88 -6.04 -6.76
CA PRO A 13 -0.72 -6.85 -7.10
C PRO A 13 0.55 -5.97 -7.18
N GLY A 14 1.64 -6.39 -6.54
CA GLY A 14 2.91 -5.66 -6.57
C GLY A 14 3.17 -4.76 -5.35
N VAL A 15 2.23 -4.61 -4.42
CA VAL A 15 2.44 -3.84 -3.16
C VAL A 15 3.65 -4.35 -2.39
N ASN A 16 3.81 -5.67 -2.23
CA ASN A 16 4.96 -6.26 -1.57
C ASN A 16 6.28 -6.01 -2.30
N ALA A 17 6.25 -5.96 -3.63
CA ALA A 17 7.42 -5.62 -4.43
C ALA A 17 7.83 -4.15 -4.24
N ALA A 18 6.85 -3.23 -4.17
CA ALA A 18 7.07 -1.82 -3.89
C ALA A 18 7.62 -1.62 -2.47
N LEU A 19 7.02 -2.27 -1.47
CA LEU A 19 7.51 -2.29 -0.09
C LEU A 19 8.98 -2.72 -0.03
N ARG A 20 9.30 -3.85 -0.66
CA ARG A 20 10.67 -4.36 -0.72
C ARG A 20 11.62 -3.37 -1.40
N ALA A 21 11.21 -2.78 -2.52
CA ALA A 21 12.04 -1.83 -3.24
C ALA A 21 12.36 -0.58 -2.40
N ALA A 22 11.34 -0.01 -1.74
CA ALA A 22 11.51 1.13 -0.84
C ALA A 22 12.47 0.81 0.31
N ALA A 23 12.27 -0.33 0.96
CA ALA A 23 13.13 -0.75 2.07
C ALA A 23 14.56 -1.08 1.62
N GLN A 24 14.75 -1.73 0.46
CA GLN A 24 16.09 -2.02 -0.08
C GLN A 24 16.85 -0.75 -0.42
N GLU A 25 16.18 0.24 -1.01
CA GLU A 25 16.80 1.53 -1.32
C GLU A 25 17.23 2.25 -0.03
N ALA A 26 16.38 2.25 0.99
CA ALA A 26 16.72 2.80 2.30
C ALA A 26 17.95 2.10 2.91
N PHE A 27 17.96 0.77 2.91
CA PHE A 27 19.11 0.00 3.42
C PHE A 27 20.39 0.22 2.61
N SER A 28 20.30 0.46 1.29
CA SER A 28 21.46 0.73 0.46
C SER A 28 22.13 2.05 0.83
N ARG A 29 21.35 3.00 1.35
CA ARG A 29 21.80 4.29 1.87
C ARG A 29 22.27 4.25 3.33
N GLY A 30 22.22 3.08 3.96
CA GLY A 30 22.56 2.93 5.38
C GLY A 30 21.46 3.45 6.33
N TRP A 31 20.22 3.55 5.85
CA TRP A 31 19.09 3.97 6.66
C TRP A 31 18.44 2.77 7.35
N GLU A 32 17.75 3.04 8.46
CA GLU A 32 16.89 2.09 9.15
C GLU A 32 15.46 2.17 8.57
N VAL A 33 14.76 1.05 8.59
CA VAL A 33 13.38 0.94 8.10
C VAL A 33 12.47 0.45 9.21
N LEU A 34 11.37 1.16 9.40
CA LEU A 34 10.26 0.77 10.26
C LEU A 34 9.09 0.30 9.38
N ALA A 35 8.47 -0.80 9.75
CA ALA A 35 7.18 -1.21 9.21
C ALA A 35 6.07 -0.69 10.11
N VAL A 36 5.03 -0.12 9.51
CA VAL A 36 3.75 0.13 10.17
C VAL A 36 2.82 -1.00 9.75
N GLU A 37 2.43 -1.83 10.71
CA GLU A 37 1.52 -2.93 10.44
C GLU A 37 0.07 -2.44 10.41
N GLU A 38 -0.79 -3.16 9.69
CA GLU A 38 -2.22 -2.88 9.57
C GLU A 38 -2.61 -1.44 9.16
N GLY A 39 -1.77 -0.78 8.37
CA GLY A 39 -2.07 0.52 7.79
C GLY A 39 -2.29 1.63 8.82
N TYR A 40 -3.21 2.55 8.53
CA TYR A 40 -3.50 3.67 9.45
C TYR A 40 -4.16 3.23 10.75
N TYR A 41 -4.88 2.11 10.75
CA TYR A 41 -5.41 1.55 11.98
C TYR A 41 -4.29 1.16 12.93
N GLY A 42 -3.36 0.32 12.49
CA GLY A 42 -2.25 -0.12 13.33
C GLY A 42 -1.28 1.03 13.67
N LEU A 43 -1.18 2.05 12.80
CA LEU A 43 -0.41 3.25 13.13
C LEU A 43 -0.92 3.93 14.42
N LEU A 44 -2.26 4.08 14.56
CA LEU A 44 -2.84 4.68 15.76
C LEU A 44 -2.74 3.79 17.00
N GLU A 45 -2.63 2.48 16.80
CA GLU A 45 -2.38 1.51 17.88
C GLU A 45 -0.88 1.39 18.26
N GLY A 46 0.00 2.09 17.50
CA GLY A 46 1.45 2.04 17.73
C GLY A 46 2.11 0.77 17.21
N GLU A 47 1.49 0.05 16.28
CA GLU A 47 2.01 -1.16 15.66
C GLU A 47 3.16 -0.83 14.68
N ILE A 48 4.25 -0.33 15.26
CA ILE A 48 5.45 0.09 14.54
C ILE A 48 6.63 -0.76 14.99
N ARG A 49 7.29 -1.42 14.03
CA ARG A 49 8.45 -2.27 14.33
C ARG A 49 9.60 -2.09 13.34
N PRO A 50 10.84 -2.34 13.77
CA PRO A 50 11.95 -2.36 12.82
C PRO A 50 11.83 -3.54 11.84
N VAL A 51 12.32 -3.32 10.62
CA VAL A 51 12.36 -4.32 9.55
C VAL A 51 13.78 -4.84 9.40
N ASP A 52 13.95 -6.16 9.37
CA ASP A 52 15.23 -6.78 9.01
C ASP A 52 15.32 -6.94 7.48
N ARG A 53 16.51 -6.70 6.94
CA ARG A 53 16.82 -6.88 5.53
C ARG A 53 16.49 -8.30 5.03
N ALA A 54 16.70 -9.31 5.86
CA ALA A 54 16.43 -10.71 5.52
C ALA A 54 14.93 -11.02 5.40
N GLU A 55 14.08 -10.33 6.16
CA GLU A 55 12.63 -10.53 6.18
C GLU A 55 11.99 -10.25 4.82
N LEU A 56 12.51 -9.27 4.08
CA LEU A 56 11.90 -8.80 2.84
C LEU A 56 12.11 -9.73 1.63
N TRP A 57 12.98 -10.75 1.73
CA TRP A 57 13.32 -11.60 0.59
C TRP A 57 12.19 -12.54 0.15
N GLY A 58 11.35 -12.99 1.07
CA GLY A 58 10.25 -13.93 0.80
C GLY A 58 8.99 -13.27 0.24
N TYR A 59 8.86 -11.95 0.29
CA TYR A 59 7.59 -11.26 0.11
C TYR A 59 7.24 -10.88 -1.33
N VAL A 60 8.23 -10.78 -2.22
CA VAL A 60 8.02 -10.32 -3.61
C VAL A 60 7.03 -11.22 -4.39
N GLN A 61 6.99 -12.50 -4.06
CA GLN A 61 6.15 -13.48 -4.74
C GLN A 61 4.74 -13.59 -4.17
N LEU A 62 4.50 -12.92 -3.02
CA LEU A 62 3.21 -12.99 -2.34
C LEU A 62 2.30 -11.87 -2.83
N GLY A 63 1.06 -12.21 -3.12
CA GLY A 63 -0.01 -11.23 -3.29
C GLY A 63 -0.38 -10.58 -1.95
N GLY A 64 -1.22 -9.57 -2.00
CA GLY A 64 -1.60 -8.87 -0.80
C GLY A 64 -0.53 -7.92 -0.27
N THR A 65 -0.59 -7.66 1.02
CA THR A 65 0.45 -6.95 1.75
C THR A 65 0.85 -7.71 3.00
N VAL A 66 2.15 -7.92 3.18
CA VAL A 66 2.69 -8.62 4.37
C VAL A 66 2.60 -7.77 5.63
N LEU A 67 2.43 -6.45 5.50
CA LEU A 67 2.23 -5.55 6.63
C LEU A 67 0.76 -5.49 7.07
N GLY A 68 -0.15 -6.09 6.31
CA GLY A 68 -1.58 -5.89 6.54
C GLY A 68 -2.07 -4.52 6.07
N THR A 69 -3.36 -4.32 6.17
CA THR A 69 -4.02 -3.05 5.84
C THR A 69 -5.24 -2.86 6.72
N GLY A 70 -5.43 -1.68 7.25
CA GLY A 70 -6.58 -1.31 8.05
C GLY A 70 -6.93 0.16 7.83
N ARG A 71 -8.22 0.44 7.76
CA ARG A 71 -8.75 1.82 7.74
C ARG A 71 -9.06 2.25 9.16
N SER A 72 -8.91 3.53 9.44
CA SER A 72 -9.30 4.13 10.70
C SER A 72 -10.12 5.38 10.45
N SER A 73 -11.39 5.35 10.85
CA SER A 73 -12.25 6.55 10.81
C SER A 73 -11.70 7.67 11.69
N GLU A 74 -11.01 7.32 12.77
CA GLU A 74 -10.37 8.31 13.64
C GLU A 74 -9.23 9.05 12.93
N PHE A 75 -8.44 8.34 12.14
CA PHE A 75 -7.40 8.96 11.31
C PHE A 75 -7.99 9.75 10.13
N GLU A 76 -9.02 9.20 9.47
CA GLU A 76 -9.60 9.80 8.26
C GLU A 76 -10.39 11.08 8.57
N GLU A 77 -11.13 11.10 9.69
CA GLU A 77 -12.12 12.14 9.98
C GLU A 77 -11.66 13.19 11.02
N LYS A 78 -10.63 12.88 11.83
CA LYS A 78 -10.19 13.73 12.94
C LYS A 78 -8.74 14.20 12.78
N GLU A 79 -8.52 15.49 13.03
CA GLU A 79 -7.16 16.04 13.04
C GLU A 79 -6.33 15.49 14.20
N GLU A 80 -6.94 15.27 15.37
CA GLU A 80 -6.26 14.70 16.54
C GLU A 80 -5.69 13.30 16.24
N GLY A 81 -6.36 12.50 15.40
CA GLY A 81 -5.84 11.19 14.97
C GLY A 81 -4.58 11.30 14.11
N LYS A 82 -4.52 12.32 13.25
CA LYS A 82 -3.33 12.59 12.42
C LYS A 82 -2.16 13.10 13.24
N GLU A 83 -2.44 14.02 14.19
CA GLU A 83 -1.42 14.51 15.12
C GLU A 83 -0.85 13.38 15.97
N TRP A 84 -1.72 12.51 16.49
CA TRP A 84 -1.31 11.32 17.24
C TRP A 84 -0.46 10.37 16.41
N ALA A 85 -0.82 10.13 15.14
CA ALA A 85 -0.03 9.32 14.23
C ALA A 85 1.39 9.85 14.05
N ILE A 86 1.55 11.17 13.94
CA ILE A 86 2.86 11.82 13.83
C ILE A 86 3.67 11.67 15.13
N GLU A 87 3.05 11.81 16.28
CA GLU A 87 3.72 11.62 17.57
C GLU A 87 4.27 10.20 17.68
N LEU A 88 3.46 9.18 17.36
CA LEU A 88 3.88 7.78 17.37
C LEU A 88 5.04 7.49 16.41
N LEU A 89 4.99 8.04 15.19
CA LEU A 89 6.08 7.89 14.22
C LEU A 89 7.36 8.57 14.69
N ARG A 90 7.28 9.76 15.27
CA ARG A 90 8.42 10.48 15.83
C ARG A 90 9.01 9.78 17.05
N ASP A 91 8.17 9.24 17.92
CA ASP A 91 8.61 8.48 19.10
C ASP A 91 9.33 7.19 18.69
N ALA A 92 8.91 6.54 17.59
CA ALA A 92 9.61 5.43 16.98
C ALA A 92 10.93 5.87 16.29
N GLY A 93 11.15 7.17 16.16
CA GLY A 93 12.33 7.76 15.53
C GLY A 93 12.23 7.89 14.01
N ALA A 94 11.03 7.82 13.43
CA ALA A 94 10.85 8.03 12.01
C ALA A 94 11.05 9.50 11.61
N GLU A 95 11.87 9.73 10.61
CA GLU A 95 12.19 11.04 10.03
C GLU A 95 11.46 11.28 8.70
N GLY A 96 10.79 10.26 8.20
CA GLY A 96 9.95 10.31 7.00
C GLY A 96 9.11 9.05 6.85
N LEU A 97 8.10 9.14 5.99
CA LEU A 97 7.14 8.07 5.73
C LEU A 97 7.02 7.77 4.23
N VAL A 98 6.95 6.48 3.90
CA VAL A 98 6.54 6.03 2.57
C VAL A 98 5.17 5.37 2.70
N VAL A 99 4.18 5.88 1.97
CA VAL A 99 2.81 5.33 1.93
C VAL A 99 2.61 4.65 0.59
N ILE A 100 2.26 3.36 0.61
CA ILE A 100 1.97 2.56 -0.59
C ILE A 100 0.48 2.25 -0.59
N GLY A 101 -0.26 2.71 -1.59
CA GLY A 101 -1.70 2.47 -1.66
C GLY A 101 -2.43 3.30 -2.69
N GLY A 102 -3.75 3.28 -2.63
CA GLY A 102 -4.66 4.02 -3.50
C GLY A 102 -4.92 5.45 -3.02
N GLY A 103 -5.89 6.13 -3.67
CA GLY A 103 -6.19 7.54 -3.46
C GLY A 103 -6.41 7.94 -2.01
N GLY A 104 -7.22 7.19 -1.26
CA GLY A 104 -7.46 7.45 0.17
C GLY A 104 -6.19 7.36 1.02
N SER A 105 -5.35 6.35 0.75
CA SER A 105 -4.09 6.19 1.46
C SER A 105 -3.11 7.32 1.18
N LEU A 106 -3.03 7.75 -0.08
CA LEU A 106 -2.16 8.86 -0.49
C LEU A 106 -2.63 10.19 0.07
N SER A 107 -3.95 10.40 0.17
CA SER A 107 -4.53 11.58 0.84
C SER A 107 -4.18 11.61 2.33
N GLY A 108 -4.21 10.47 3.00
CA GLY A 108 -3.73 10.35 4.38
C GLY A 108 -2.24 10.69 4.52
N GLY A 109 -1.41 10.20 3.59
CA GLY A 109 0.02 10.54 3.55
C GLY A 109 0.26 12.03 3.32
N LEU A 110 -0.50 12.66 2.43
CA LEU A 110 -0.43 14.11 2.19
C LEU A 110 -0.76 14.90 3.46
N ALA A 111 -1.79 14.49 4.20
CA ALA A 111 -2.15 15.15 5.45
C ALA A 111 -1.02 15.08 6.50
N LEU A 112 -0.29 13.96 6.57
CA LEU A 112 0.88 13.85 7.46
C LEU A 112 2.05 14.71 6.99
N ASP A 113 2.25 14.85 5.66
CA ASP A 113 3.26 15.74 5.09
C ASP A 113 2.96 17.21 5.41
N GLU A 114 1.72 17.65 5.26
CA GLU A 114 1.26 19.00 5.61
C GLU A 114 1.43 19.32 7.10
N LEU A 115 1.35 18.32 7.97
CA LEU A 115 1.62 18.44 9.40
C LEU A 115 3.12 18.32 9.74
N GLY A 116 3.99 18.26 8.72
CA GLY A 116 5.44 18.38 8.87
C GLY A 116 6.20 17.06 9.06
N LEU A 117 5.62 15.93 8.65
CA LEU A 117 6.34 14.67 8.50
C LEU A 117 6.60 14.41 7.00
N PRO A 118 7.85 14.51 6.51
CA PRO A 118 8.15 14.29 5.11
C PRO A 118 7.58 12.95 4.62
N THR A 119 6.67 12.98 3.65
CA THR A 119 5.95 11.79 3.20
C THR A 119 6.03 11.63 1.69
N VAL A 120 6.27 10.41 1.22
CA VAL A 120 6.27 10.03 -0.19
C VAL A 120 5.18 8.99 -0.43
N GLY A 121 4.28 9.29 -1.39
CA GLY A 121 3.24 8.37 -1.83
C GLY A 121 3.69 7.52 -3.02
N VAL A 122 3.40 6.23 -2.95
CA VAL A 122 3.60 5.26 -4.05
C VAL A 122 2.23 4.75 -4.49
N PRO A 123 1.77 5.13 -5.70
CA PRO A 123 0.46 4.73 -6.20
C PRO A 123 0.37 3.22 -6.44
N ALA A 124 -0.52 2.55 -5.73
CA ALA A 124 -0.80 1.13 -5.87
C ALA A 124 -2.30 0.88 -5.71
N THR A 125 -2.97 0.65 -6.83
CA THR A 125 -4.41 0.40 -6.94
C THR A 125 -4.71 -0.23 -8.29
N ILE A 126 -5.77 -1.03 -8.39
CA ILE A 126 -6.24 -1.58 -9.68
C ILE A 126 -7.20 -0.65 -10.41
N ASP A 127 -7.72 0.39 -9.75
CA ASP A 127 -8.71 1.31 -10.30
C ASP A 127 -8.10 2.32 -11.29
N ASN A 128 -6.79 2.52 -11.22
CA ASN A 128 -6.02 3.46 -12.04
C ASN A 128 -6.56 4.91 -12.01
N ASP A 129 -7.01 5.34 -10.85
CA ASP A 129 -7.72 6.60 -10.62
C ASP A 129 -6.88 7.69 -9.94
N ILE A 130 -5.55 7.50 -9.87
CA ILE A 130 -4.64 8.46 -9.22
C ILE A 130 -4.22 9.53 -10.22
N LEU A 131 -4.64 10.76 -9.95
CA LEU A 131 -4.31 11.91 -10.79
C LEU A 131 -2.79 12.11 -10.89
N GLY A 132 -2.30 12.30 -12.12
CA GLY A 132 -0.86 12.47 -12.39
C GLY A 132 -0.07 11.16 -12.49
N THR A 133 -0.74 10.01 -12.36
CA THR A 133 -0.14 8.68 -12.54
C THR A 133 -0.70 8.04 -13.81
N GLU A 134 0.16 7.66 -14.75
CA GLU A 134 -0.28 6.99 -15.98
C GLU A 134 -0.74 5.56 -15.71
N LEU A 135 0.03 4.83 -14.90
CA LEU A 135 -0.26 3.44 -14.56
C LEU A 135 0.15 3.17 -13.11
N SER A 136 -0.83 2.91 -12.26
CA SER A 136 -0.61 2.55 -10.87
C SER A 136 -0.08 1.12 -10.75
N ILE A 137 0.70 0.86 -9.70
CA ILE A 137 1.14 -0.51 -9.37
C ILE A 137 -0.08 -1.40 -9.18
N GLY A 138 -0.13 -2.50 -9.91
CA GLY A 138 -1.19 -3.50 -9.84
C GLY A 138 -2.15 -3.52 -11.03
N VAL A 139 -2.33 -2.41 -11.76
CA VAL A 139 -3.27 -2.30 -12.89
C VAL A 139 -2.96 -3.31 -13.99
N ASP A 140 -1.70 -3.34 -14.46
CA ASP A 140 -1.31 -4.23 -15.55
C ASP A 140 -1.52 -5.71 -15.19
N THR A 141 -1.12 -6.12 -14.00
CA THR A 141 -1.34 -7.48 -13.51
C THR A 141 -2.83 -7.81 -13.39
N ALA A 142 -3.64 -6.89 -12.87
CA ALA A 142 -5.09 -7.07 -12.75
C ALA A 142 -5.73 -7.24 -14.13
N LEU A 143 -5.39 -6.39 -15.10
CA LEU A 143 -5.91 -6.49 -16.46
C LEU A 143 -5.56 -7.82 -17.14
N ASN A 144 -4.31 -8.27 -17.01
CA ASN A 144 -3.88 -9.56 -17.56
C ASN A 144 -4.62 -10.74 -16.90
N THR A 145 -4.79 -10.70 -15.58
CA THR A 145 -5.55 -11.73 -14.85
C THR A 145 -7.01 -11.78 -15.30
N VAL A 146 -7.65 -10.62 -15.44
CA VAL A 146 -9.04 -10.53 -15.91
C VAL A 146 -9.17 -11.06 -17.34
N ALA A 147 -8.26 -10.67 -18.25
CA ALA A 147 -8.25 -11.18 -19.62
C ALA A 147 -8.14 -12.70 -19.67
N GLU A 148 -7.23 -13.29 -18.89
CA GLU A 148 -7.07 -14.75 -18.78
C GLU A 148 -8.34 -15.42 -18.26
N VAL A 149 -8.98 -14.88 -17.23
CA VAL A 149 -10.24 -15.43 -16.70
C VAL A 149 -11.36 -15.36 -17.75
N ILE A 150 -11.49 -14.24 -18.45
CA ILE A 150 -12.49 -14.09 -19.52
C ILE A 150 -12.25 -15.13 -20.63
N ASP A 151 -11.01 -15.32 -21.04
CA ASP A 151 -10.67 -16.34 -22.07
C ASP A 151 -11.04 -17.75 -21.64
N ARG A 152 -10.87 -18.10 -20.36
CA ARG A 152 -11.23 -19.42 -19.83
C ARG A 152 -12.74 -19.67 -19.77
N ILE A 153 -13.56 -18.63 -19.55
CA ILE A 153 -15.01 -18.79 -19.40
C ILE A 153 -15.78 -18.61 -20.71
N LYS A 154 -15.20 -17.95 -21.73
CA LYS A 154 -15.91 -17.65 -22.98
C LYS A 154 -16.36 -18.90 -23.73
N ASP A 155 -15.56 -19.98 -23.72
CA ASP A 155 -15.88 -21.23 -24.44
C ASP A 155 -17.10 -21.90 -23.81
N THR A 156 -17.18 -21.91 -22.47
CA THR A 156 -18.33 -22.41 -21.74
C THR A 156 -19.57 -21.53 -21.99
N ALA A 157 -19.40 -20.20 -21.97
CA ALA A 157 -20.49 -19.27 -22.27
C ALA A 157 -21.06 -19.51 -23.67
N THR A 158 -20.19 -19.67 -24.67
CA THR A 158 -20.58 -19.95 -26.07
C THR A 158 -21.28 -21.29 -26.18
N SER A 159 -20.73 -22.36 -25.59
CA SER A 159 -21.30 -23.71 -25.65
C SER A 159 -22.69 -23.79 -25.04
N HIS A 160 -22.91 -23.07 -23.97
CA HIS A 160 -24.21 -23.00 -23.28
C HIS A 160 -25.13 -21.88 -23.76
N ARG A 161 -24.68 -21.05 -24.73
CA ARG A 161 -25.40 -19.85 -25.19
C ARG A 161 -25.81 -18.95 -24.04
N ARG A 162 -24.88 -18.69 -23.09
CA ARG A 162 -25.09 -17.86 -21.90
C ARG A 162 -24.26 -16.59 -21.98
N ALA A 163 -24.82 -15.51 -21.45
CA ALA A 163 -24.05 -14.33 -21.10
C ALA A 163 -23.41 -14.54 -19.72
N MET A 164 -22.14 -14.16 -19.61
CA MET A 164 -21.42 -14.13 -18.33
C MET A 164 -21.11 -12.67 -17.99
N VAL A 165 -21.25 -12.33 -16.73
CA VAL A 165 -20.86 -11.01 -16.19
C VAL A 165 -19.67 -11.24 -15.28
N VAL A 166 -18.59 -10.50 -15.51
CA VAL A 166 -17.38 -10.53 -14.70
C VAL A 166 -17.27 -9.17 -14.03
N GLU A 167 -17.28 -9.16 -12.71
CA GLU A 167 -17.05 -7.97 -11.90
C GLU A 167 -15.59 -7.96 -11.44
N VAL A 168 -14.97 -6.78 -11.51
CA VAL A 168 -13.58 -6.55 -11.09
C VAL A 168 -13.61 -5.40 -10.10
N LEU A 169 -13.20 -5.67 -8.89
CA LEU A 169 -13.17 -4.72 -7.77
C LEU A 169 -11.76 -4.64 -7.16
#